data_89681b7edc3ebf614f8db6b3315af435
#
_entry.id   89681b7edc3ebf614f8db6b3315af435
#
_cell.length_a   1.000
_cell.length_b   1.000
_cell.length_c   1.000
_cell.angle_alpha   90.00
_cell.angle_beta   90.00
_cell.angle_gamma   90.00
#
_symmetry.space_group_name_H-M   'P 1'
#
loop_
_entity.id
_entity.type
_entity.pdbx_description
1 polymer ?
#
loop_
_entity_poly.entity_id
_entity_poly.type
_entity_poly.pdbx_seq_one_letter_code
_entity_poly.pdbx_strand_id
1 'polypeptide(L)'
;MNKIFITSFIALLQSLIYSQSNDLVTPVSIINDGLNFQPADLSAEWNTNNDFLLSEELEEFIDSQIATLPNTLGFIVIHRGEIVSENYFNSNAENEIDIWSVTKSFISTLVGQAVDMNLIEDPDSSLSFFFPEYDIDYLNEISLHDLLSMTTGYLDDHPNFWINQSTENLLSMGHSSPGSFFYNNSACHINSHVIFKKTEMTPLEFGNNYLFPHLGIENPNWDNGYQNISDGSEGLYLNLRDMVKLGQLYLQDGLSGSEQIISSDWVQRATNVQTAAYWEYYGYLWWLLDDLGTSYSAQGAGGQVIAVYPEYDLVIGAQSEIDWANYYTDSHPELLNYRIHDIALMFENLELNNDYDVQSPSSFKLYSNYPNPFNPVTTLLYDLPEDGLVNITIYDMLGNVVNNLVNANQSSGYKSVQWNATNKQGQPVSAGVYLYTIQAGEFRQTKKMVLLK
;
A
#
# COMPACT_ATOMS: atom_id res chain seq x y z
N MET A 1 17.30 -14.08 20.68
CA MET A 1 18.34 -14.68 19.82
C MET A 1 17.80 -15.16 18.46
N ASN A 2 16.53 -14.93 18.15
CA ASN A 2 15.88 -15.40 16.90
C ASN A 2 15.51 -14.30 15.89
N LYS A 3 15.77 -13.03 16.19
CA LYS A 3 15.48 -11.90 15.28
C LYS A 3 16.49 -11.75 14.12
N ILE A 4 17.68 -12.35 14.20
CA ILE A 4 18.80 -12.12 13.26
C ILE A 4 18.66 -12.88 11.92
N PHE A 5 17.77 -13.89 11.83
CA PHE A 5 17.65 -14.71 10.62
C PHE A 5 16.54 -14.29 9.64
N ILE A 6 15.72 -13.30 9.99
CA ILE A 6 14.48 -13.00 9.28
C ILE A 6 14.71 -12.15 8.03
N THR A 7 15.63 -11.22 8.09
CA THR A 7 15.93 -10.30 6.97
C THR A 7 16.75 -10.95 5.85
N SER A 8 17.60 -11.92 6.16
CA SER A 8 18.52 -12.53 5.17
C SER A 8 17.83 -13.43 4.13
N PHE A 9 16.59 -13.88 4.35
CA PHE A 9 15.92 -14.81 3.44
C PHE A 9 15.06 -14.10 2.38
N ILE A 10 14.54 -12.93 2.69
CA ILE A 10 13.87 -12.07 1.68
C ILE A 10 14.91 -11.63 0.65
N ALA A 11 16.13 -11.32 1.07
CA ALA A 11 17.25 -10.97 0.20
C ALA A 11 17.69 -12.11 -0.74
N LEU A 12 17.59 -13.38 -0.32
CA LEU A 12 18.07 -14.51 -1.12
C LEU A 12 17.13 -14.87 -2.28
N LEU A 13 15.82 -14.60 -2.16
CA LEU A 13 14.87 -14.70 -3.26
C LEU A 13 15.00 -13.53 -4.26
N GLN A 14 15.54 -12.40 -3.82
CA GLN A 14 15.69 -11.17 -4.60
C GLN A 14 16.80 -11.24 -5.65
N SER A 15 17.87 -12.03 -5.41
CA SER A 15 19.05 -12.07 -6.30
C SER A 15 18.87 -12.87 -7.59
N LEU A 16 17.75 -13.56 -7.79
CA LEU A 16 17.53 -14.49 -8.90
C LEU A 16 16.66 -13.95 -10.06
N ILE A 17 16.11 -12.73 -9.98
CA ILE A 17 15.14 -12.22 -10.99
C ILE A 17 15.51 -10.82 -11.50
N TYR A 18 16.79 -10.49 -11.65
CA TYR A 18 17.14 -9.18 -12.20
C TYR A 18 17.62 -9.26 -13.64
N SER A 19 16.76 -8.92 -14.60
CA SER A 19 17.18 -8.25 -15.86
C SER A 19 15.99 -7.58 -16.55
N GLN A 20 16.08 -6.24 -16.58
CA GLN A 20 15.56 -5.30 -17.61
C GLN A 20 14.08 -4.87 -17.59
N SER A 21 13.85 -3.58 -17.32
CA SER A 21 13.54 -2.58 -18.35
C SER A 21 13.51 -1.17 -17.74
N ASN A 22 14.43 -0.30 -18.16
CA ASN A 22 14.40 1.13 -17.89
C ASN A 22 13.49 1.80 -18.94
N ASP A 23 12.19 1.78 -18.75
CA ASP A 23 11.30 2.73 -19.39
C ASP A 23 10.79 3.68 -18.29
N LEU A 24 11.30 4.91 -18.33
CA LEU A 24 10.85 6.01 -17.49
C LEU A 24 9.36 6.26 -17.77
N VAL A 25 8.50 5.79 -16.89
CA VAL A 25 7.09 6.18 -16.88
C VAL A 25 7.05 7.62 -16.39
N THR A 26 6.65 8.53 -17.26
CA THR A 26 6.36 9.92 -16.89
C THR A 26 5.23 9.92 -15.87
N PRO A 27 5.37 10.57 -14.71
CA PRO A 27 4.30 10.63 -13.72
C PRO A 27 3.04 11.24 -14.33
N VAL A 28 1.94 10.51 -14.29
CA VAL A 28 0.62 11.06 -14.61
C VAL A 28 0.14 11.73 -13.34
N SER A 29 0.11 13.06 -13.32
CA SER A 29 -0.51 13.81 -12.23
C SER A 29 -2.01 13.53 -12.24
N ILE A 30 -2.49 12.84 -11.21
CA ILE A 30 -3.92 12.71 -10.96
C ILE A 30 -4.38 14.08 -10.44
N ILE A 31 -5.15 14.78 -11.25
CA ILE A 31 -5.86 15.98 -10.80
C ILE A 31 -7.03 15.45 -9.98
N ASN A 32 -6.91 15.55 -8.67
CA ASN A 32 -8.04 15.31 -7.78
C ASN A 32 -9.05 16.45 -8.00
N ASP A 33 -10.19 16.17 -8.59
CA ASP A 33 -11.28 17.14 -8.85
C ASP A 33 -12.01 17.58 -7.55
N GLY A 34 -11.36 17.40 -6.39
CA GLY A 34 -11.88 17.73 -5.06
C GLY A 34 -12.54 16.53 -4.37
N LEU A 35 -12.63 16.62 -3.06
CA LEU A 35 -13.30 15.60 -2.24
C LEU A 35 -14.80 15.61 -2.49
N ASN A 36 -15.40 14.43 -2.62
CA ASN A 36 -16.84 14.25 -2.77
C ASN A 36 -17.61 14.32 -1.44
N PHE A 37 -16.90 14.51 -0.33
CA PHE A 37 -17.44 14.59 1.03
C PHE A 37 -16.73 15.70 1.83
N GLN A 38 -17.30 16.07 2.97
CA GLN A 38 -16.67 17.02 3.89
C GLN A 38 -15.58 16.30 4.68
N PRO A 39 -14.34 16.82 4.75
CA PRO A 39 -13.28 16.21 5.52
C PRO A 39 -13.68 16.03 6.98
N ALA A 40 -13.51 14.82 7.49
CA ALA A 40 -13.73 14.52 8.91
C ALA A 40 -12.67 15.22 9.78
N ASP A 41 -13.08 15.69 10.94
CA ASP A 41 -12.17 16.15 11.99
C ASP A 41 -11.56 14.92 12.68
N LEU A 42 -10.30 14.62 12.35
CA LEU A 42 -9.62 13.42 12.85
C LEU A 42 -9.15 13.55 14.30
N SER A 43 -9.19 14.76 14.87
CA SER A 43 -8.92 14.96 16.30
C SER A 43 -10.10 14.53 17.19
N ALA A 44 -11.29 14.41 16.60
CA ALA A 44 -12.50 13.97 17.27
C ALA A 44 -12.65 12.43 17.25
N GLU A 45 -13.58 11.92 18.05
CA GLU A 45 -14.07 10.56 17.96
C GLU A 45 -14.69 10.30 16.59
N TRP A 46 -14.50 9.08 16.07
CA TRP A 46 -15.09 8.69 14.80
C TRP A 46 -16.61 8.72 14.82
N ASN A 47 -17.21 9.29 13.80
CA ASN A 47 -18.63 9.09 13.52
C ASN A 47 -18.86 7.67 12.99
N THR A 48 -20.00 7.08 13.36
CA THR A 48 -20.44 5.76 12.87
C THR A 48 -21.71 5.91 12.07
N ASN A 49 -21.74 5.35 10.87
CA ASN A 49 -22.90 5.31 10.01
C ASN A 49 -23.59 3.94 10.10
N ASN A 50 -24.53 3.80 11.02
CA ASN A 50 -25.26 2.54 11.25
C ASN A 50 -26.33 2.24 10.19
N ASP A 51 -26.68 3.23 9.36
CA ASP A 51 -27.70 3.10 8.30
C ASP A 51 -27.04 2.96 6.91
N PHE A 52 -25.77 2.51 6.86
CA PHE A 52 -25.05 2.35 5.60
C PHE A 52 -25.69 1.28 4.70
N LEU A 53 -25.83 1.60 3.42
CA LEU A 53 -26.61 0.78 2.48
C LEU A 53 -26.12 -0.66 2.30
N LEU A 54 -24.80 -0.87 2.35
CA LEU A 54 -24.19 -2.21 2.21
C LEU A 54 -23.89 -2.88 3.56
N SER A 55 -24.45 -2.39 4.68
CA SER A 55 -24.06 -2.90 6.00
C SER A 55 -24.30 -4.41 6.17
N GLU A 56 -25.42 -4.94 5.68
CA GLU A 56 -25.72 -6.37 5.79
C GLU A 56 -24.77 -7.23 4.95
N GLU A 57 -24.52 -6.86 3.70
CA GLU A 57 -23.60 -7.56 2.79
C GLU A 57 -22.16 -7.49 3.28
N LEU A 58 -21.76 -6.34 3.82
CA LEU A 58 -20.43 -6.11 4.36
C LEU A 58 -20.19 -6.96 5.61
N GLU A 59 -21.14 -6.98 6.55
CA GLU A 59 -21.04 -7.82 7.75
C GLU A 59 -21.05 -9.32 7.40
N GLU A 60 -21.90 -9.78 6.46
CA GLU A 60 -21.88 -11.17 6.00
C GLU A 60 -20.52 -11.53 5.38
N PHE A 61 -19.93 -10.63 4.59
CA PHE A 61 -18.61 -10.84 4.01
C PHE A 61 -17.54 -10.90 5.10
N ILE A 62 -17.54 -9.97 6.06
CA ILE A 62 -16.56 -9.93 7.15
C ILE A 62 -16.66 -11.20 7.99
N ASP A 63 -17.86 -11.60 8.39
CA ASP A 63 -18.08 -12.82 9.18
C ASP A 63 -17.62 -14.10 8.47
N SER A 64 -17.86 -14.18 7.15
CA SER A 64 -17.55 -15.39 6.38
C SER A 64 -16.10 -15.43 5.88
N GLN A 65 -15.46 -14.30 5.64
CA GLN A 65 -14.16 -14.22 4.96
C GLN A 65 -13.05 -13.65 5.84
N ILE A 66 -13.31 -12.64 6.67
CA ILE A 66 -12.30 -12.00 7.52
C ILE A 66 -12.20 -12.69 8.87
N ALA A 67 -13.35 -12.93 9.56
CA ALA A 67 -13.38 -13.59 10.86
C ALA A 67 -12.84 -15.03 10.83
N THR A 68 -12.77 -15.64 9.66
CA THR A 68 -12.21 -16.99 9.47
C THR A 68 -10.69 -16.99 9.31
N LEU A 69 -10.07 -15.84 9.10
CA LEU A 69 -8.61 -15.72 9.03
C LEU A 69 -8.02 -15.78 10.46
N PRO A 70 -7.11 -16.73 10.74
CA PRO A 70 -6.80 -17.15 12.12
C PRO A 70 -6.15 -16.07 13.00
N ASN A 71 -5.46 -15.12 12.40
CA ASN A 71 -4.63 -14.16 13.13
C ASN A 71 -5.21 -12.74 13.13
N THR A 72 -6.36 -12.50 12.53
CA THR A 72 -7.01 -11.18 12.50
C THR A 72 -7.48 -10.80 13.89
N LEU A 73 -7.09 -9.62 14.36
CA LEU A 73 -7.50 -9.04 15.65
C LEU A 73 -8.61 -8.02 15.50
N GLY A 74 -8.53 -7.19 14.48
CA GLY A 74 -9.51 -6.16 14.21
C GLY A 74 -9.57 -5.80 12.72
N PHE A 75 -10.76 -5.39 12.30
CA PHE A 75 -11.05 -4.99 10.93
C PHE A 75 -12.01 -3.80 10.94
N ILE A 76 -11.72 -2.77 10.16
CA ILE A 76 -12.52 -1.53 10.10
C ILE A 76 -12.66 -1.07 8.67
N VAL A 77 -13.85 -0.58 8.33
CA VAL A 77 -14.18 0.02 7.03
C VAL A 77 -14.73 1.42 7.27
N ILE A 78 -14.11 2.40 6.61
CA ILE A 78 -14.46 3.81 6.71
C ILE A 78 -14.82 4.31 5.33
N HIS A 79 -16.01 4.87 5.18
CA HIS A 79 -16.48 5.46 3.94
C HIS A 79 -16.86 6.92 4.19
N ARG A 80 -16.27 7.83 3.40
CA ARG A 80 -16.50 9.29 3.50
C ARG A 80 -16.27 9.86 4.91
N GLY A 81 -15.29 9.32 5.62
CA GLY A 81 -14.92 9.78 6.95
C GLY A 81 -15.79 9.23 8.10
N GLU A 82 -16.67 8.26 7.83
CA GLU A 82 -17.52 7.61 8.83
C GLU A 82 -17.24 6.10 8.89
N ILE A 83 -17.20 5.51 10.08
CA ILE A 83 -17.11 4.06 10.25
C ILE A 83 -18.43 3.44 9.77
N VAL A 84 -18.35 2.55 8.78
CA VAL A 84 -19.49 1.77 8.25
C VAL A 84 -19.45 0.32 8.69
N SER A 85 -18.31 -0.19 9.13
CA SER A 85 -18.16 -1.49 9.79
C SER A 85 -16.92 -1.48 10.68
N GLU A 86 -17.01 -2.14 11.83
CA GLU A 86 -15.91 -2.29 12.78
C GLU A 86 -16.06 -3.58 13.56
N ASN A 87 -15.08 -4.46 13.44
CA ASN A 87 -15.13 -5.80 14.02
C ASN A 87 -13.84 -6.15 14.75
N TYR A 88 -13.94 -6.81 15.89
CA TYR A 88 -12.81 -7.29 16.71
C TYR A 88 -12.92 -8.79 16.98
N PHE A 89 -11.83 -9.52 16.74
CA PHE A 89 -11.75 -10.97 16.84
C PHE A 89 -10.75 -11.34 17.95
N ASN A 90 -11.24 -11.76 19.12
CA ASN A 90 -10.42 -11.97 20.33
C ASN A 90 -9.58 -10.74 20.75
N SER A 91 -10.06 -9.55 20.42
CA SER A 91 -9.45 -8.26 20.69
C SER A 91 -10.53 -7.23 21.04
N ASN A 92 -10.17 -5.96 21.16
CA ASN A 92 -11.09 -4.84 21.38
C ASN A 92 -10.51 -3.53 20.84
N ALA A 93 -11.32 -2.47 20.83
CA ALA A 93 -10.98 -1.17 20.27
C ALA A 93 -9.78 -0.47 20.95
N GLU A 94 -9.51 -0.81 22.23
CA GLU A 94 -8.43 -0.20 23.03
C GLU A 94 -7.09 -0.95 22.89
N ASN A 95 -7.05 -2.03 22.11
CA ASN A 95 -5.85 -2.87 22.00
C ASN A 95 -4.80 -2.19 21.12
N GLU A 96 -3.76 -1.67 21.75
CA GLU A 96 -2.60 -1.11 21.06
C GLU A 96 -1.59 -2.21 20.76
N ILE A 97 -1.19 -2.33 19.50
CA ILE A 97 -0.17 -3.27 19.06
C ILE A 97 0.87 -2.58 18.21
N ASP A 98 2.05 -3.18 18.09
CA ASP A 98 3.05 -2.74 17.11
C ASP A 98 2.44 -2.84 15.71
N ILE A 99 2.34 -1.69 15.03
CA ILE A 99 1.82 -1.62 13.66
C ILE A 99 2.87 -1.98 12.61
N TRP A 100 4.05 -2.42 13.08
CA TRP A 100 5.17 -2.86 12.24
C TRP A 100 5.49 -1.84 11.13
N SER A 101 5.68 -2.29 9.89
CA SER A 101 6.08 -1.41 8.80
C SER A 101 5.04 -0.37 8.35
N VAL A 102 3.81 -0.39 8.88
CA VAL A 102 2.89 0.75 8.76
C VAL A 102 3.51 2.01 9.37
N THR A 103 4.36 1.88 10.38
CA THR A 103 5.20 2.94 10.97
C THR A 103 5.93 3.78 9.91
N LYS A 104 6.38 3.16 8.81
CA LYS A 104 7.09 3.85 7.72
C LYS A 104 6.26 4.95 7.08
N SER A 105 4.97 4.74 6.92
CA SER A 105 4.07 5.75 6.35
C SER A 105 3.84 6.92 7.31
N PHE A 106 3.87 6.68 8.63
CA PHE A 106 3.93 7.75 9.62
C PHE A 106 5.24 8.55 9.50
N ILE A 107 6.39 7.89 9.35
CA ILE A 107 7.67 8.57 9.10
C ILE A 107 7.61 9.43 7.83
N SER A 108 7.05 8.92 6.72
CA SER A 108 6.84 9.72 5.50
C SER A 108 6.06 11.00 5.80
N THR A 109 4.99 10.88 6.59
CA THR A 109 4.15 12.03 6.97
C THR A 109 4.94 13.06 7.81
N LEU A 110 5.72 12.61 8.78
CA LEU A 110 6.55 13.52 9.59
C LEU A 110 7.64 14.21 8.76
N VAL A 111 8.25 13.51 7.80
CA VAL A 111 9.18 14.14 6.85
C VAL A 111 8.46 15.21 6.03
N GLY A 112 7.25 14.91 5.53
CA GLY A 112 6.43 15.85 4.78
C GLY A 112 6.09 17.11 5.58
N GLN A 113 5.66 16.94 6.83
CA GLN A 113 5.41 18.08 7.71
C GLN A 113 6.68 18.91 7.94
N ALA A 114 7.84 18.26 8.11
CA ALA A 114 9.10 18.98 8.25
C ALA A 114 9.49 19.75 6.97
N VAL A 115 9.13 19.25 5.79
CA VAL A 115 9.27 19.96 4.51
C VAL A 115 8.30 21.14 4.44
N ASP A 116 7.02 20.95 4.76
CA ASP A 116 6.00 22.00 4.77
C ASP A 116 6.37 23.15 5.73
N MET A 117 7.02 22.82 6.83
CA MET A 117 7.52 23.78 7.82
C MET A 117 8.86 24.42 7.42
N ASN A 118 9.44 24.09 6.27
CA ASN A 118 10.77 24.49 5.80
C ASN A 118 11.91 24.14 6.78
N LEU A 119 11.77 23.09 7.55
CA LEU A 119 12.82 22.51 8.39
C LEU A 119 13.71 21.57 7.58
N ILE A 120 13.12 20.87 6.59
CA ILE A 120 13.78 20.14 5.53
C ILE A 120 13.54 20.90 4.23
N GLU A 121 14.60 21.27 3.52
CA GLU A 121 14.50 22.19 2.38
C GLU A 121 13.95 21.49 1.12
N ASP A 122 14.55 20.36 0.74
CA ASP A 122 14.18 19.61 -0.47
C ASP A 122 14.50 18.12 -0.31
N PRO A 123 13.53 17.21 -0.54
CA PRO A 123 13.78 15.77 -0.56
C PRO A 123 14.85 15.31 -1.56
N ASP A 124 15.08 16.06 -2.64
CA ASP A 124 16.13 15.75 -3.60
C ASP A 124 17.54 16.15 -3.13
N SER A 125 17.64 16.76 -1.94
CA SER A 125 18.94 17.08 -1.34
C SER A 125 19.69 15.79 -0.97
N SER A 126 21.01 15.78 -1.27
CA SER A 126 21.87 14.63 -0.95
C SER A 126 21.99 14.38 0.55
N LEU A 127 22.22 13.15 0.96
CA LEU A 127 22.39 12.84 2.38
C LEU A 127 23.62 13.51 2.99
N SER A 128 24.66 13.82 2.21
CA SER A 128 25.80 14.61 2.67
C SER A 128 25.42 16.01 3.14
N PHE A 129 24.31 16.57 2.63
CA PHE A 129 23.76 17.84 3.10
C PHE A 129 23.16 17.71 4.51
N PHE A 130 22.51 16.59 4.81
CA PHE A 130 21.93 16.33 6.13
C PHE A 130 22.99 15.89 7.16
N PHE A 131 24.04 15.20 6.69
CA PHE A 131 25.07 14.59 7.52
C PHE A 131 26.49 15.03 7.12
N PRO A 132 26.79 16.32 7.07
CA PRO A 132 28.08 16.85 6.59
C PRO A 132 29.29 16.46 7.48
N GLU A 133 29.06 15.99 8.69
CA GLU A 133 30.11 15.52 9.60
C GLU A 133 30.64 14.13 9.26
N TYR A 134 29.97 13.37 8.38
CA TYR A 134 30.44 12.05 7.94
C TYR A 134 31.08 12.15 6.55
N ASP A 135 32.39 11.82 6.50
CA ASP A 135 33.17 11.79 5.24
C ASP A 135 32.94 10.45 4.51
N ILE A 136 31.77 10.30 3.95
CA ILE A 136 31.32 9.11 3.20
C ILE A 136 30.90 9.56 1.81
N ASP A 137 31.71 9.24 0.80
CA ASP A 137 31.50 9.70 -0.60
C ASP A 137 30.10 9.34 -1.13
N TYR A 138 29.57 8.18 -0.77
CA TYR A 138 28.26 7.70 -1.24
C TYR A 138 27.09 8.58 -0.82
N LEU A 139 27.20 9.31 0.27
CA LEU A 139 26.16 10.24 0.72
C LEU A 139 25.94 11.42 -0.25
N ASN A 140 26.86 11.66 -1.18
CA ASN A 140 26.68 12.63 -2.26
C ASN A 140 25.84 12.07 -3.44
N GLU A 141 25.71 10.75 -3.53
CA GLU A 141 25.05 10.06 -4.64
C GLU A 141 23.59 9.72 -4.33
N ILE A 142 23.20 9.72 -3.06
CA ILE A 142 21.84 9.39 -2.59
C ILE A 142 21.21 10.59 -1.90
N SER A 143 19.88 10.67 -2.00
CA SER A 143 19.06 11.76 -1.49
C SER A 143 18.06 11.28 -0.44
N LEU A 144 17.33 12.20 0.19
CA LEU A 144 16.20 11.89 1.03
C LEU A 144 15.06 11.24 0.20
N HIS A 145 14.90 11.65 -1.07
CA HIS A 145 14.01 10.98 -2.02
C HIS A 145 14.33 9.48 -2.13
N ASP A 146 15.62 9.12 -2.25
CA ASP A 146 16.03 7.72 -2.36
C ASP A 146 15.73 6.91 -1.08
N LEU A 147 15.82 7.55 0.10
CA LEU A 147 15.42 6.90 1.36
C LEU A 147 13.90 6.63 1.38
N LEU A 148 13.10 7.63 1.00
CA LEU A 148 11.63 7.56 1.01
C LEU A 148 11.09 6.60 -0.05
N SER A 149 11.74 6.51 -1.20
CA SER A 149 11.34 5.62 -2.32
C SER A 149 12.02 4.26 -2.27
N MET A 150 12.88 3.97 -1.26
CA MET A 150 13.63 2.73 -1.15
C MET A 150 14.57 2.45 -2.35
N THR A 151 15.17 3.51 -2.92
CA THR A 151 16.05 3.42 -4.10
C THR A 151 17.51 3.75 -3.81
N THR A 152 17.91 3.69 -2.56
CA THR A 152 19.26 4.05 -2.09
C THR A 152 20.38 3.18 -2.66
N GLY A 153 20.08 2.00 -3.20
CA GLY A 153 21.09 1.03 -3.59
C GLY A 153 21.76 0.29 -2.43
N TYR A 154 21.34 0.48 -1.21
CA TYR A 154 21.81 -0.34 -0.10
C TYR A 154 21.46 -1.81 -0.33
N LEU A 155 22.44 -2.71 -0.14
CA LEU A 155 22.32 -4.11 -0.57
C LEU A 155 21.51 -4.99 0.39
N ASP A 156 21.42 -4.61 1.66
CA ASP A 156 20.69 -5.32 2.71
C ASP A 156 20.50 -4.38 3.91
N ASP A 157 19.69 -4.80 4.88
CA ASP A 157 19.74 -4.19 6.20
C ASP A 157 21.12 -4.40 6.81
N HIS A 158 21.62 -3.38 7.52
CA HIS A 158 22.91 -3.50 8.19
C HIS A 158 22.93 -4.76 9.07
N PRO A 159 23.95 -5.63 9.02
CA PRO A 159 23.97 -6.89 9.77
C PRO A 159 23.76 -6.73 11.27
N ASN A 160 24.06 -5.54 11.79
CA ASN A 160 23.86 -5.17 13.18
C ASN A 160 22.67 -4.20 13.36
N PHE A 161 21.77 -4.10 12.40
CA PHE A 161 20.63 -3.14 12.47
C PHE A 161 19.91 -3.23 13.82
N TRP A 162 19.56 -4.45 14.23
CA TRP A 162 18.87 -4.70 15.51
C TRP A 162 19.75 -4.55 16.77
N ILE A 163 21.07 -4.34 16.61
CA ILE A 163 22.03 -4.23 17.71
C ILE A 163 22.62 -2.84 17.81
N ASN A 164 22.88 -2.18 16.68
CA ASN A 164 23.48 -0.85 16.62
C ASN A 164 22.98 -0.08 15.40
N GLN A 165 21.95 0.72 15.63
CA GLN A 165 21.34 1.63 14.66
C GLN A 165 21.96 3.04 14.74
N SER A 166 23.24 3.17 15.12
CA SER A 166 23.87 4.50 15.14
C SER A 166 23.91 5.10 13.73
N THR A 167 23.81 6.42 13.64
CA THR A 167 23.87 7.16 12.38
C THR A 167 25.06 6.73 11.53
N GLU A 168 26.25 6.63 12.11
CA GLU A 168 27.47 6.22 11.42
C GLU A 168 27.35 4.81 10.79
N ASN A 169 26.80 3.84 11.54
CA ASN A 169 26.60 2.49 11.04
C ASN A 169 25.59 2.45 9.90
N LEU A 170 24.48 3.15 10.04
CA LEU A 170 23.44 3.19 9.02
C LEU A 170 23.94 3.83 7.72
N LEU A 171 24.68 4.93 7.83
CA LEU A 171 25.20 5.65 6.66
C LEU A 171 26.36 4.93 5.96
N SER A 172 27.05 4.00 6.64
CA SER A 172 28.20 3.27 6.11
C SER A 172 27.88 1.87 5.56
N MET A 173 26.62 1.59 5.29
CA MET A 173 26.18 0.30 4.74
C MET A 173 26.79 0.02 3.36
N GLY A 174 26.93 -1.30 3.05
CA GLY A 174 27.28 -1.74 1.70
C GLY A 174 26.22 -1.38 0.68
N HIS A 175 26.61 -0.91 -0.51
CA HIS A 175 25.70 -0.38 -1.51
C HIS A 175 26.08 -0.77 -2.94
N SER A 176 25.11 -0.73 -3.82
CA SER A 176 25.24 -0.67 -5.28
C SER A 176 24.93 0.74 -5.77
N SER A 177 24.80 0.97 -7.08
CA SER A 177 24.32 2.24 -7.59
C SER A 177 22.86 2.49 -7.17
N PRO A 178 22.50 3.75 -6.81
CA PRO A 178 21.11 4.09 -6.47
C PRO A 178 20.17 3.98 -7.69
N GLY A 179 18.86 4.07 -7.45
CA GLY A 179 17.82 4.14 -8.46
C GLY A 179 17.03 2.83 -8.66
N SER A 180 17.45 1.71 -8.05
CA SER A 180 16.68 0.47 -8.04
C SER A 180 16.01 0.25 -6.71
N PHE A 181 14.74 -0.14 -6.72
CA PHE A 181 13.99 -0.45 -5.51
C PHE A 181 14.58 -1.64 -4.75
N PHE A 182 14.82 -1.45 -3.47
CA PHE A 182 15.17 -2.50 -2.53
C PHE A 182 14.60 -2.15 -1.16
N TYR A 183 13.60 -2.93 -0.71
CA TYR A 183 12.96 -2.70 0.58
C TYR A 183 13.96 -2.88 1.73
N ASN A 184 14.20 -1.81 2.50
CA ASN A 184 15.30 -1.75 3.44
C ASN A 184 14.92 -0.98 4.73
N ASN A 185 14.92 -1.68 5.87
CA ASN A 185 14.58 -1.09 7.16
C ASN A 185 15.61 -0.06 7.62
N SER A 186 16.90 -0.32 7.37
CA SER A 186 17.97 0.60 7.74
C SER A 186 17.85 1.92 6.98
N ALA A 187 17.57 1.88 5.67
CA ALA A 187 17.33 3.07 4.86
C ALA A 187 16.12 3.85 5.41
N CYS A 188 15.06 3.15 5.80
CA CYS A 188 13.88 3.79 6.38
C CYS A 188 14.21 4.47 7.72
N HIS A 189 14.98 3.81 8.60
CA HIS A 189 15.36 4.37 9.90
C HIS A 189 16.26 5.61 9.77
N ILE A 190 17.02 5.76 8.68
CA ILE A 190 17.79 6.99 8.42
C ILE A 190 16.86 8.21 8.33
N ASN A 191 15.60 8.07 7.86
CA ASN A 191 14.63 9.18 7.87
C ASN A 191 14.37 9.69 9.30
N SER A 192 14.33 8.81 10.31
CA SER A 192 14.23 9.21 11.72
C SER A 192 15.41 10.07 12.16
N HIS A 193 16.62 9.72 11.69
CA HIS A 193 17.83 10.50 11.97
C HIS A 193 17.83 11.84 11.23
N VAL A 194 17.26 11.92 10.02
CA VAL A 194 17.05 13.19 9.29
C VAL A 194 16.09 14.09 10.05
N ILE A 195 14.95 13.56 10.50
CA ILE A 195 13.99 14.30 11.34
C ILE A 195 14.69 14.85 12.57
N PHE A 196 15.36 13.98 13.34
CA PHE A 196 16.06 14.38 14.55
C PHE A 196 17.12 15.46 14.28
N LYS A 197 17.89 15.30 13.22
CA LYS A 197 18.96 16.24 12.84
C LYS A 197 18.44 17.63 12.49
N LYS A 198 17.27 17.69 11.84
CA LYS A 198 16.70 18.95 11.34
C LYS A 198 15.76 19.63 12.34
N THR A 199 15.14 18.88 13.23
CA THR A 199 14.13 19.39 14.17
C THR A 199 14.62 19.42 15.62
N GLU A 200 15.74 18.75 15.93
CA GLU A 200 16.23 18.46 17.29
C GLU A 200 15.20 17.66 18.14
N MET A 201 14.22 17.03 17.49
CA MET A 201 13.20 16.19 18.10
C MET A 201 13.26 14.77 17.53
N THR A 202 13.03 13.76 18.36
CA THR A 202 12.81 12.40 17.86
C THR A 202 11.50 12.35 17.05
N PRO A 203 11.28 11.36 16.16
CA PRO A 203 10.00 11.19 15.48
C PRO A 203 8.80 11.20 16.42
N LEU A 204 8.88 10.54 17.59
CA LEU A 204 7.83 10.57 18.59
C LEU A 204 7.57 11.99 19.13
N GLU A 205 8.64 12.73 19.50
CA GLU A 205 8.51 14.10 19.99
C GLU A 205 7.95 15.04 18.92
N PHE A 206 8.41 14.90 17.67
CA PHE A 206 7.91 15.70 16.55
C PHE A 206 6.45 15.35 16.24
N GLY A 207 6.11 14.05 16.21
CA GLY A 207 4.74 13.59 16.03
C GLY A 207 3.79 14.08 17.13
N ASN A 208 4.22 14.06 18.40
CA ASN A 208 3.44 14.58 19.53
C ASN A 208 3.19 16.08 19.45
N ASN A 209 4.03 16.83 18.76
CA ASN A 209 3.84 18.27 18.60
C ASN A 209 3.01 18.63 17.37
N TYR A 210 3.11 17.85 16.27
CA TYR A 210 2.63 18.32 14.96
C TYR A 210 1.70 17.36 14.21
N LEU A 211 1.60 16.06 14.62
CA LEU A 211 0.75 15.08 13.93
C LEU A 211 -0.31 14.48 14.85
N PHE A 212 0.11 13.81 15.92
CA PHE A 212 -0.77 12.99 16.74
C PHE A 212 -1.94 13.77 17.39
N PRO A 213 -1.75 15.01 17.89
CA PRO A 213 -2.89 15.78 18.42
C PRO A 213 -3.96 16.09 17.37
N HIS A 214 -3.57 16.33 16.11
CA HIS A 214 -4.50 16.59 15.02
C HIS A 214 -5.21 15.33 14.51
N LEU A 215 -4.71 14.16 14.90
CA LEU A 215 -5.34 12.87 14.70
C LEU A 215 -6.05 12.36 15.97
N GLY A 216 -6.07 13.13 17.07
CA GLY A 216 -6.62 12.69 18.34
C GLY A 216 -5.96 11.43 18.91
N ILE A 217 -4.68 11.20 18.57
CA ILE A 217 -3.88 10.10 19.10
C ILE A 217 -3.17 10.59 20.35
N GLU A 218 -3.50 10.01 21.48
CA GLU A 218 -2.98 10.44 22.79
C GLU A 218 -1.83 9.52 23.25
N ASN A 219 -0.66 10.12 23.48
CA ASN A 219 0.52 9.46 24.09
C ASN A 219 0.89 8.11 23.45
N PRO A 220 1.04 8.01 22.13
CA PRO A 220 1.40 6.75 21.49
C PRO A 220 2.76 6.27 22.00
N ASN A 221 2.91 4.95 22.16
CA ASN A 221 4.20 4.34 22.44
C ASN A 221 4.95 4.13 21.11
N TRP A 222 6.26 4.44 21.09
CA TRP A 222 7.10 4.21 19.94
C TRP A 222 8.47 3.70 20.41
N ASP A 223 8.86 2.53 19.97
CA ASP A 223 10.13 1.94 20.32
C ASP A 223 11.30 2.82 19.87
N ASN A 224 12.27 2.97 20.76
CA ASN A 224 13.49 3.69 20.44
C ASN A 224 14.53 2.73 19.89
N GLY A 225 15.13 3.12 18.78
CA GLY A 225 16.36 2.56 18.28
C GLY A 225 17.59 3.01 19.10
N TYR A 226 18.73 2.83 18.50
CA TYR A 226 20.00 3.32 19.08
C TYR A 226 19.98 4.86 19.17
N GLN A 227 20.65 5.44 20.18
CA GLN A 227 20.67 6.89 20.45
C GLN A 227 19.32 7.48 20.91
N ASN A 228 18.36 6.65 21.34
CA ASN A 228 17.01 7.05 21.74
C ASN A 228 16.22 7.78 20.63
N ILE A 229 16.52 7.51 19.37
CA ILE A 229 15.75 7.98 18.23
C ILE A 229 14.68 6.93 17.93
N SER A 230 13.41 7.33 17.77
CA SER A 230 12.30 6.41 17.48
C SER A 230 12.59 5.60 16.22
N ASP A 231 12.31 4.28 16.24
CA ASP A 231 12.58 3.42 15.10
C ASP A 231 11.69 3.82 13.91
N GLY A 232 12.29 4.15 12.80
CA GLY A 232 11.58 4.59 11.60
C GLY A 232 11.00 3.45 10.77
N SER A 233 11.35 2.20 11.13
CA SER A 233 10.93 1.03 10.36
C SER A 233 9.78 0.26 10.98
N GLU A 234 9.62 0.32 12.30
CA GLU A 234 8.63 -0.41 13.09
C GLU A 234 8.49 0.19 14.50
N GLY A 235 7.70 -0.43 15.36
CA GLY A 235 7.69 -0.13 16.79
C GLY A 235 6.81 1.04 17.21
N LEU A 236 5.97 1.58 16.34
CA LEU A 236 4.87 2.46 16.72
C LEU A 236 3.67 1.59 17.14
N TYR A 237 3.14 1.83 18.36
CA TYR A 237 2.01 1.08 18.91
C TYR A 237 0.75 1.94 18.83
N LEU A 238 -0.25 1.43 18.12
CA LEU A 238 -1.55 2.08 17.98
C LEU A 238 -2.68 1.06 18.07
N ASN A 239 -3.84 1.49 18.50
CA ASN A 239 -5.07 0.74 18.27
C ASN A 239 -5.54 0.88 16.81
N LEU A 240 -6.51 0.08 16.40
CA LEU A 240 -6.98 0.05 15.02
C LEU A 240 -7.57 1.38 14.55
N ARG A 241 -8.38 2.02 15.38
CA ARG A 241 -9.03 3.30 15.08
C ARG A 241 -8.02 4.42 14.86
N ASP A 242 -6.97 4.47 15.68
CA ASP A 242 -5.91 5.46 15.59
C ASP A 242 -5.00 5.20 14.38
N MET A 243 -4.69 3.93 14.12
CA MET A 243 -3.87 3.56 12.97
C MET A 243 -4.49 4.03 11.63
N VAL A 244 -5.79 3.83 11.44
CA VAL A 244 -6.46 4.17 10.16
C VAL A 244 -6.69 5.67 9.95
N LYS A 245 -6.56 6.51 10.99
CA LYS A 245 -6.62 7.97 10.86
C LYS A 245 -5.56 8.52 9.90
N LEU A 246 -4.39 7.85 9.80
CA LEU A 246 -3.41 8.21 8.79
C LEU A 246 -3.94 8.00 7.36
N GLY A 247 -4.60 6.86 7.10
CA GLY A 247 -5.22 6.60 5.80
C GLY A 247 -6.30 7.63 5.46
N GLN A 248 -7.14 7.98 6.45
CA GLN A 248 -8.18 8.99 6.25
C GLN A 248 -7.58 10.39 6.04
N LEU A 249 -6.49 10.74 6.72
CA LEU A 249 -5.76 12.00 6.48
C LEU A 249 -5.31 12.10 5.01
N TYR A 250 -4.74 11.02 4.49
CA TYR A 250 -4.28 10.98 3.10
C TYR A 250 -5.45 10.97 2.11
N LEU A 251 -6.54 10.25 2.40
CA LEU A 251 -7.76 10.30 1.59
C LEU A 251 -8.34 11.71 1.52
N GLN A 252 -8.23 12.49 2.59
CA GLN A 252 -8.71 13.88 2.70
C GLN A 252 -7.68 14.92 2.20
N ASP A 253 -6.70 14.50 1.40
CA ASP A 253 -5.68 15.38 0.84
C ASP A 253 -4.90 16.17 1.92
N GLY A 254 -4.69 15.52 3.06
CA GLY A 254 -3.95 16.07 4.20
C GLY A 254 -4.75 16.98 5.14
N LEU A 255 -6.07 17.03 5.00
CA LEU A 255 -6.96 17.81 5.85
C LEU A 255 -7.42 17.00 7.08
N SER A 256 -7.59 17.68 8.24
CA SER A 256 -8.40 17.25 9.37
C SER A 256 -9.44 18.32 9.62
N GLY A 257 -10.71 18.03 9.34
CA GLY A 257 -11.75 19.05 9.27
C GLY A 257 -11.39 20.14 8.25
N SER A 258 -11.16 21.36 8.72
CA SER A 258 -10.74 22.50 7.87
C SER A 258 -9.25 22.83 7.99
N GLU A 259 -8.49 22.08 8.77
CA GLU A 259 -7.08 22.34 9.04
C GLU A 259 -6.21 21.46 8.12
N GLN A 260 -5.21 22.09 7.44
CA GLN A 260 -4.22 21.39 6.65
C GLN A 260 -3.10 20.89 7.56
N ILE A 261 -3.04 19.58 7.79
CA ILE A 261 -2.06 18.93 8.68
C ILE A 261 -0.78 18.58 7.94
N ILE A 262 -0.90 18.22 6.69
CA ILE A 262 0.19 17.98 5.75
C ILE A 262 -0.27 18.46 4.37
N SER A 263 0.64 19.06 3.60
CA SER A 263 0.26 19.65 2.31
C SER A 263 -0.29 18.60 1.33
N SER A 264 -1.23 19.03 0.50
CA SER A 264 -1.72 18.26 -0.65
C SER A 264 -0.58 17.85 -1.58
N ASP A 265 0.40 18.73 -1.79
CA ASP A 265 1.60 18.44 -2.60
C ASP A 265 2.39 17.25 -2.03
N TRP A 266 2.53 17.16 -0.69
CA TRP A 266 3.20 16.02 -0.10
C TRP A 266 2.38 14.74 -0.22
N VAL A 267 1.08 14.80 0.05
CA VAL A 267 0.19 13.64 -0.12
C VAL A 267 0.32 13.10 -1.53
N GLN A 268 0.23 13.94 -2.55
CA GLN A 268 0.40 13.55 -3.95
C GLN A 268 1.79 12.96 -4.22
N ARG A 269 2.88 13.59 -3.74
CA ARG A 269 4.24 13.04 -3.91
C ARG A 269 4.39 11.68 -3.25
N ALA A 270 3.83 11.50 -2.06
CA ALA A 270 3.95 10.27 -1.29
C ALA A 270 3.15 9.10 -1.90
N THR A 271 2.02 9.39 -2.55
CA THR A 271 1.12 8.38 -3.12
C THR A 271 1.19 8.26 -4.65
N ASN A 272 2.09 9.00 -5.30
CA ASN A 272 2.40 8.82 -6.71
C ASN A 272 3.58 7.85 -6.91
N VAL A 273 3.64 7.25 -8.09
CA VAL A 273 4.72 6.33 -8.47
C VAL A 273 6.06 7.04 -8.44
N GLN A 274 6.93 6.62 -7.52
CA GLN A 274 8.33 7.05 -7.45
C GLN A 274 9.25 5.99 -8.07
N THR A 275 8.90 4.71 -7.91
CA THR A 275 9.68 3.59 -8.45
C THR A 275 8.81 2.36 -8.67
N ALA A 276 9.25 1.47 -9.56
CA ALA A 276 8.70 0.12 -9.65
C ALA A 276 9.28 -0.75 -8.52
N ALA A 277 8.42 -1.47 -7.80
CA ALA A 277 8.74 -2.28 -6.65
C ALA A 277 8.31 -3.73 -6.86
N TYR A 278 9.23 -4.64 -7.15
CA TYR A 278 8.96 -6.05 -7.41
C TYR A 278 7.88 -6.25 -8.49
N TRP A 279 6.62 -6.38 -8.11
CA TRP A 279 5.43 -6.54 -8.99
C TRP A 279 4.39 -5.44 -8.79
N GLU A 280 4.68 -4.45 -7.94
CA GLU A 280 3.86 -3.28 -7.62
C GLU A 280 4.65 -2.01 -7.90
N TYR A 281 4.12 -0.88 -7.44
CA TYR A 281 4.81 0.41 -7.45
C TYR A 281 4.95 0.93 -6.03
N TYR A 282 5.87 1.85 -5.82
CA TYR A 282 6.16 2.42 -4.52
C TYR A 282 6.25 3.94 -4.60
N GLY A 283 5.62 4.60 -3.64
CA GLY A 283 5.69 6.02 -3.41
C GLY A 283 6.73 6.38 -2.34
N TYR A 284 6.44 7.38 -1.52
CA TYR A 284 7.24 7.70 -0.35
C TYR A 284 6.75 6.92 0.87
N LEU A 285 7.26 5.70 1.02
CA LEU A 285 6.93 4.74 2.08
C LEU A 285 5.44 4.31 2.06
N TRP A 286 4.84 4.31 0.87
CA TRP A 286 3.53 3.78 0.57
C TRP A 286 3.60 2.78 -0.59
N TRP A 287 2.92 1.66 -0.47
CA TRP A 287 2.69 0.72 -1.56
C TRP A 287 1.57 1.25 -2.44
N LEU A 288 1.71 1.14 -3.75
CA LEU A 288 0.70 1.56 -4.71
C LEU A 288 0.03 0.31 -5.26
N LEU A 289 -1.29 0.22 -5.09
CA LEU A 289 -2.07 -0.99 -5.35
C LEU A 289 -2.45 -1.16 -6.83
N ASP A 290 -2.24 -0.12 -7.64
CA ASP A 290 -2.49 -0.14 -9.07
C ASP A 290 -1.38 0.57 -9.86
N ASP A 291 -1.36 0.35 -11.18
CA ASP A 291 -0.36 0.92 -12.08
C ASP A 291 -0.57 2.43 -12.38
N LEU A 292 -1.67 2.99 -11.91
CA LEU A 292 -1.98 4.42 -12.03
C LEU A 292 -1.65 5.20 -10.75
N GLY A 293 -1.38 4.49 -9.62
CA GLY A 293 -1.16 5.10 -8.31
C GLY A 293 -2.43 5.73 -7.73
N THR A 294 -3.61 5.24 -8.14
CA THR A 294 -4.90 5.78 -7.66
C THR A 294 -5.27 5.21 -6.30
N SER A 295 -4.80 4.01 -5.98
CA SER A 295 -5.04 3.35 -4.70
C SER A 295 -3.70 2.97 -4.07
N TYR A 296 -3.61 3.09 -2.76
CA TYR A 296 -2.35 2.90 -2.04
C TYR A 296 -2.58 2.29 -0.65
N SER A 297 -1.51 1.71 -0.10
CA SER A 297 -1.57 1.10 1.22
C SER A 297 -0.29 1.27 2.03
N ALA A 298 -0.44 1.31 3.35
CA ALA A 298 0.62 1.04 4.31
C ALA A 298 0.47 -0.41 4.77
N GLN A 299 1.55 -1.19 4.72
CA GLN A 299 1.53 -2.62 5.04
C GLN A 299 2.60 -2.96 6.06
N GLY A 300 2.23 -3.70 7.08
CA GLY A 300 3.10 -4.19 8.14
C GLY A 300 3.08 -5.70 8.27
N ALA A 301 4.16 -6.24 8.85
CA ALA A 301 4.30 -7.67 9.07
C ALA A 301 3.09 -8.25 9.82
N GLY A 302 2.65 -9.44 9.43
CA GLY A 302 1.54 -10.15 10.07
C GLY A 302 0.15 -9.72 9.60
N GLY A 303 0.00 -8.69 8.75
CA GLY A 303 -1.31 -8.23 8.27
C GLY A 303 -1.79 -6.95 8.95
N GLN A 304 -0.86 -6.07 9.36
CA GLN A 304 -1.18 -4.69 9.68
C GLN A 304 -1.39 -3.95 8.36
N VAL A 305 -2.56 -3.39 8.11
CA VAL A 305 -2.88 -2.75 6.83
C VAL A 305 -3.70 -1.48 7.04
N ILE A 306 -3.31 -0.45 6.30
CA ILE A 306 -4.17 0.70 5.96
C ILE A 306 -4.25 0.71 4.43
N ALA A 307 -5.39 0.42 3.85
CA ALA A 307 -5.63 0.51 2.40
C ALA A 307 -6.56 1.68 2.11
N VAL A 308 -6.20 2.49 1.13
CA VAL A 308 -6.91 3.72 0.75
C VAL A 308 -7.30 3.62 -0.71
N TYR A 309 -8.58 3.81 -0.98
CA TYR A 309 -9.19 3.80 -2.31
C TYR A 309 -9.89 5.16 -2.55
N PRO A 310 -9.16 6.16 -3.04
CA PRO A 310 -9.72 7.50 -3.24
C PRO A 310 -10.91 7.54 -4.20
N GLU A 311 -10.92 6.66 -5.20
CA GLU A 311 -12.03 6.56 -6.17
C GLU A 311 -13.38 6.21 -5.51
N TYR A 312 -13.32 5.53 -4.35
CA TYR A 312 -14.51 5.09 -3.60
C TYR A 312 -14.67 5.81 -2.27
N ASP A 313 -13.95 6.89 -2.01
CA ASP A 313 -13.94 7.60 -0.73
C ASP A 313 -13.76 6.63 0.47
N LEU A 314 -12.88 5.61 0.33
CA LEU A 314 -12.82 4.43 1.19
C LEU A 314 -11.45 4.25 1.84
N VAL A 315 -11.47 3.97 3.15
CA VAL A 315 -10.30 3.48 3.91
C VAL A 315 -10.66 2.18 4.59
N ILE A 316 -9.79 1.18 4.44
CA ILE A 316 -9.94 -0.12 5.11
C ILE A 316 -8.71 -0.35 5.98
N GLY A 317 -8.93 -0.74 7.24
CA GLY A 317 -7.87 -1.07 8.17
C GLY A 317 -7.99 -2.48 8.71
N ALA A 318 -6.84 -3.09 8.97
CA ALA A 318 -6.77 -4.37 9.66
C ALA A 318 -5.58 -4.42 10.62
N GLN A 319 -5.78 -5.11 11.75
CA GLN A 319 -4.72 -5.48 12.68
C GLN A 319 -4.73 -6.99 12.90
N SER A 320 -3.55 -7.58 12.97
CA SER A 320 -3.38 -9.03 13.12
C SER A 320 -2.20 -9.38 14.02
N GLU A 321 -2.23 -10.58 14.61
CA GLU A 321 -1.05 -11.15 15.27
C GLU A 321 -0.10 -11.77 14.26
N ILE A 322 1.21 -11.74 14.55
CA ILE A 322 2.20 -12.45 13.74
C ILE A 322 2.34 -13.88 14.24
N ASP A 323 2.11 -14.84 13.36
CA ASP A 323 2.52 -16.22 13.61
C ASP A 323 4.01 -16.42 13.36
N TRP A 324 4.82 -16.14 14.38
CA TRP A 324 6.28 -16.30 14.29
C TRP A 324 6.74 -17.73 13.98
N ALA A 325 5.92 -18.73 14.33
CA ALA A 325 6.26 -20.12 14.07
C ALA A 325 6.16 -20.48 12.59
N ASN A 326 5.23 -19.84 11.87
CA ASN A 326 4.92 -20.10 10.47
C ASN A 326 5.14 -18.86 9.58
N TYR A 327 5.84 -17.84 10.04
CA TYR A 327 5.97 -16.53 9.39
C TYR A 327 6.26 -16.59 7.88
N TYR A 328 7.12 -17.51 7.44
CA TYR A 328 7.48 -17.66 6.02
C TYR A 328 6.49 -18.50 5.19
N THR A 329 5.57 -19.18 5.83
CA THR A 329 4.57 -20.04 5.19
C THR A 329 3.15 -19.58 5.47
N ASP A 330 3.01 -18.54 6.28
CA ASP A 330 1.73 -17.93 6.62
C ASP A 330 1.21 -17.12 5.42
N SER A 331 0.10 -17.56 4.86
CA SER A 331 -0.60 -16.86 3.78
C SER A 331 -1.62 -15.84 4.28
N HIS A 332 -1.72 -15.64 5.61
CA HIS A 332 -2.71 -14.76 6.20
C HIS A 332 -2.63 -13.31 5.68
N PRO A 333 -1.45 -12.64 5.64
CA PRO A 333 -1.37 -11.26 5.15
C PRO A 333 -1.80 -11.12 3.69
N GLU A 334 -1.44 -12.09 2.85
CA GLU A 334 -1.80 -12.11 1.43
C GLU A 334 -3.31 -12.32 1.25
N LEU A 335 -3.90 -13.29 1.97
CA LEU A 335 -5.33 -13.53 1.96
C LEU A 335 -6.12 -12.32 2.47
N LEU A 336 -5.63 -11.65 3.51
CA LEU A 336 -6.26 -10.46 4.05
C LEU A 336 -6.27 -9.32 3.02
N ASN A 337 -5.17 -9.08 2.32
CA ASN A 337 -5.10 -8.08 1.24
C ASN A 337 -6.09 -8.40 0.11
N TYR A 338 -6.27 -9.68 -0.26
CA TYR A 338 -7.29 -10.04 -1.25
C TYR A 338 -8.71 -9.73 -0.75
N ARG A 339 -9.02 -10.00 0.52
CA ARG A 339 -10.33 -9.68 1.09
C ARG A 339 -10.59 -8.18 1.20
N ILE A 340 -9.56 -7.40 1.49
CA ILE A 340 -9.64 -5.94 1.46
C ILE A 340 -9.99 -5.44 0.05
N HIS A 341 -9.36 -6.01 -0.97
CA HIS A 341 -9.68 -5.69 -2.35
C HIS A 341 -11.11 -6.12 -2.75
N ASP A 342 -11.55 -7.33 -2.35
CA ASP A 342 -12.93 -7.78 -2.57
C ASP A 342 -13.95 -6.79 -1.99
N ILE A 343 -13.68 -6.25 -0.79
CA ILE A 343 -14.54 -5.21 -0.17
C ILE A 343 -14.52 -3.92 -1.00
N ALA A 344 -13.36 -3.46 -1.45
CA ALA A 344 -13.28 -2.26 -2.29
C ALA A 344 -14.14 -2.38 -3.55
N LEU A 345 -14.20 -3.56 -4.16
CA LEU A 345 -15.08 -3.84 -5.30
C LEU A 345 -16.59 -3.79 -4.96
N MET A 346 -16.98 -4.02 -3.69
CA MET A 346 -18.37 -3.81 -3.27
C MET A 346 -18.74 -2.32 -3.31
N PHE A 347 -17.79 -1.45 -2.95
CA PHE A 347 -17.97 0.00 -3.01
C PHE A 347 -17.96 0.54 -4.44
N GLU A 348 -17.19 -0.03 -5.35
CA GLU A 348 -17.28 0.26 -6.79
C GLU A 348 -18.71 0.08 -7.29
N ASN A 349 -19.36 -1.03 -6.92
CA ASN A 349 -20.75 -1.29 -7.30
C ASN A 349 -21.76 -0.33 -6.61
N LEU A 350 -21.44 0.17 -5.40
CA LEU A 350 -22.28 1.14 -4.70
C LEU A 350 -22.28 2.50 -5.41
N GLU A 351 -21.10 3.00 -5.78
CA GLU A 351 -20.98 4.25 -6.52
C GLU A 351 -21.71 4.18 -7.87
N LEU A 352 -21.61 3.06 -8.57
CA LEU A 352 -22.31 2.80 -9.82
C LEU A 352 -23.85 2.77 -9.68
N ASN A 353 -24.36 2.38 -8.51
CA ASN A 353 -25.82 2.27 -8.27
C ASN A 353 -26.44 3.57 -7.70
N ASN A 354 -25.62 4.46 -7.12
CA ASN A 354 -26.10 5.71 -6.52
C ASN A 354 -26.14 6.91 -7.48
N ASP A 355 -25.50 6.82 -8.65
CA ASP A 355 -25.66 7.82 -9.68
C ASP A 355 -27.01 7.65 -10.39
N TYR A 356 -27.88 8.60 -10.17
CA TYR A 356 -29.06 8.84 -11.00
C TYR A 356 -28.61 9.25 -12.42
N ASP A 357 -28.47 8.32 -13.27
CA ASP A 357 -28.01 8.19 -14.64
C ASP A 357 -26.72 7.33 -14.67
N VAL A 358 -26.91 6.02 -14.72
CA VAL A 358 -25.83 5.07 -15.02
C VAL A 358 -25.26 5.46 -16.39
N GLN A 359 -24.26 6.30 -16.41
CA GLN A 359 -23.45 6.43 -17.61
C GLN A 359 -22.66 5.14 -17.73
N SER A 360 -23.06 4.32 -18.69
CA SER A 360 -22.22 3.22 -19.15
C SER A 360 -20.78 3.72 -19.34
N PRO A 361 -19.75 2.90 -19.09
CA PRO A 361 -18.37 3.32 -19.32
C PRO A 361 -18.24 4.06 -20.64
N SER A 362 -17.56 5.19 -20.66
CA SER A 362 -17.45 6.03 -21.87
C SER A 362 -16.57 5.40 -22.96
N SER A 363 -15.80 4.36 -22.60
CA SER A 363 -14.90 3.66 -23.52
C SER A 363 -14.68 2.23 -23.08
N PHE A 364 -14.33 1.35 -24.03
CA PHE A 364 -13.85 0.00 -23.73
C PHE A 364 -12.51 0.05 -23.01
N LYS A 365 -12.32 -0.76 -21.96
CA LYS A 365 -11.06 -0.87 -21.24
C LYS A 365 -10.88 -2.31 -20.74
N LEU A 366 -9.64 -2.79 -20.73
CA LEU A 366 -9.25 -4.02 -20.06
C LEU A 366 -8.23 -3.66 -18.99
N TYR A 367 -8.51 -3.99 -17.75
CA TYR A 367 -7.62 -3.71 -16.63
C TYR A 367 -6.54 -4.79 -16.47
N SER A 368 -5.51 -4.50 -15.73
CA SER A 368 -4.56 -5.52 -15.31
C SER A 368 -5.28 -6.52 -14.41
N ASN A 369 -4.99 -7.80 -14.59
CA ASN A 369 -5.57 -8.84 -13.74
C ASN A 369 -5.02 -8.70 -12.33
N TYR A 370 -5.85 -9.00 -11.36
CA TYR A 370 -5.45 -8.98 -9.96
C TYR A 370 -5.91 -10.29 -9.27
N PRO A 371 -5.02 -10.90 -8.46
CA PRO A 371 -3.60 -10.61 -8.31
C PRO A 371 -2.76 -10.91 -9.57
N ASN A 372 -1.60 -10.25 -9.70
CA ASN A 372 -0.61 -10.55 -10.73
C ASN A 372 0.82 -10.21 -10.24
N PRO A 373 1.68 -11.20 -9.92
CA PRO A 373 1.48 -12.64 -10.12
C PRO A 373 0.36 -13.25 -9.27
N PHE A 374 -0.19 -14.41 -9.67
CA PHE A 374 -1.31 -15.06 -8.99
C PHE A 374 -1.09 -16.56 -8.75
N ASN A 375 -1.85 -17.14 -7.77
CA ASN A 375 -1.76 -18.55 -7.42
C ASN A 375 -3.04 -19.05 -6.70
N PRO A 376 -3.87 -19.92 -7.28
CA PRO A 376 -4.01 -20.18 -8.72
C PRO A 376 -5.09 -19.29 -9.35
N VAL A 377 -5.72 -18.37 -8.62
CA VAL A 377 -6.89 -17.57 -9.05
C VAL A 377 -6.49 -16.13 -9.32
N THR A 378 -7.04 -15.54 -10.38
CA THR A 378 -6.93 -14.11 -10.68
C THR A 378 -8.22 -13.59 -11.28
N THR A 379 -8.53 -12.33 -11.05
CA THR A 379 -9.70 -11.62 -11.60
C THR A 379 -9.27 -10.70 -12.73
N LEU A 380 -10.05 -10.70 -13.81
CA LEU A 380 -9.90 -9.80 -14.95
C LEU A 380 -11.09 -8.85 -14.95
N LEU A 381 -10.81 -7.55 -14.89
CA LEU A 381 -11.80 -6.46 -14.93
C LEU A 381 -11.82 -5.84 -16.32
N TYR A 382 -12.99 -5.42 -16.79
CA TYR A 382 -13.14 -4.76 -18.09
C TYR A 382 -14.42 -3.93 -18.18
N ASP A 383 -14.36 -2.87 -18.96
CA ASP A 383 -15.44 -1.93 -19.18
C ASP A 383 -16.08 -2.12 -20.54
N LEU A 384 -17.41 -2.08 -20.58
CA LEU A 384 -18.21 -2.18 -21.80
C LEU A 384 -19.10 -0.91 -21.93
N PRO A 385 -18.79 0.01 -22.84
CA PRO A 385 -19.60 1.22 -23.02
C PRO A 385 -20.96 0.94 -23.68
N GLU A 386 -21.12 -0.21 -24.34
CA GLU A 386 -22.34 -0.61 -25.04
C GLU A 386 -22.56 -2.12 -24.96
N ASP A 387 -23.82 -2.55 -25.11
CA ASP A 387 -24.17 -3.96 -25.17
C ASP A 387 -23.50 -4.64 -26.36
N GLY A 388 -22.93 -5.82 -26.17
CA GLY A 388 -22.26 -6.53 -27.28
C GLY A 388 -21.77 -7.92 -26.95
N LEU A 389 -21.28 -8.60 -27.99
CA LEU A 389 -20.61 -9.87 -27.86
C LEU A 389 -19.20 -9.67 -27.33
N VAL A 390 -18.93 -10.23 -26.14
CA VAL A 390 -17.63 -10.19 -25.48
C VAL A 390 -16.97 -11.56 -25.57
N ASN A 391 -15.70 -11.57 -25.94
CA ASN A 391 -14.86 -12.76 -25.89
C ASN A 391 -13.59 -12.45 -25.08
N ILE A 392 -13.34 -13.22 -24.02
CA ILE A 392 -12.10 -13.15 -23.25
C ILE A 392 -11.39 -14.49 -23.32
N THR A 393 -10.19 -14.49 -23.91
CA THR A 393 -9.43 -15.70 -24.18
C THR A 393 -8.03 -15.61 -23.55
N ILE A 394 -7.63 -16.71 -22.89
CA ILE A 394 -6.30 -16.91 -22.34
C ILE A 394 -5.42 -17.64 -23.35
N TYR A 395 -4.17 -17.17 -23.49
CA TYR A 395 -3.18 -17.75 -24.38
C TYR A 395 -1.88 -18.08 -23.62
N ASP A 396 -1.19 -19.11 -24.08
CA ASP A 396 0.21 -19.30 -23.69
C ASP A 396 1.15 -18.38 -24.49
N MET A 397 2.43 -18.38 -24.16
CA MET A 397 3.44 -17.56 -24.84
C MET A 397 3.71 -17.98 -26.29
N LEU A 398 3.21 -19.13 -26.73
CA LEU A 398 3.29 -19.57 -28.12
C LEU A 398 2.06 -19.16 -28.94
N GLY A 399 1.07 -18.51 -28.28
CA GLY A 399 -0.17 -18.08 -28.90
C GLY A 399 -1.24 -19.15 -28.99
N ASN A 400 -1.06 -20.31 -28.32
CA ASN A 400 -2.10 -21.33 -28.26
C ASN A 400 -3.17 -20.93 -27.26
N VAL A 401 -4.43 -21.19 -27.59
CA VAL A 401 -5.56 -20.93 -26.67
C VAL A 401 -5.52 -21.91 -25.52
N VAL A 402 -5.39 -21.39 -24.31
CA VAL A 402 -5.43 -22.14 -23.05
C VAL A 402 -6.87 -22.29 -22.56
N ASN A 403 -7.60 -21.18 -22.47
CA ASN A 403 -8.99 -21.15 -22.01
C ASN A 403 -9.76 -20.03 -22.70
N ASN A 404 -11.10 -20.11 -22.66
CA ASN A 404 -11.99 -19.04 -23.08
C ASN A 404 -12.94 -18.78 -21.90
N LEU A 405 -12.74 -17.65 -21.23
CA LEU A 405 -13.45 -17.32 -19.99
C LEU A 405 -14.83 -16.74 -20.25
N VAL A 406 -14.94 -15.92 -21.30
CA VAL A 406 -16.19 -15.28 -21.71
C VAL A 406 -16.36 -15.45 -23.22
N ASN A 407 -17.56 -15.84 -23.66
CA ASN A 407 -17.99 -15.82 -25.05
C ASN A 407 -19.51 -15.70 -25.10
N ALA A 408 -20.00 -14.51 -24.75
CA ALA A 408 -21.43 -14.26 -24.61
C ALA A 408 -21.77 -12.77 -24.90
N ASN A 409 -23.02 -12.50 -25.24
CA ASN A 409 -23.54 -11.15 -25.20
C ASN A 409 -23.65 -10.68 -23.76
N GLN A 410 -23.13 -9.49 -23.48
CA GLN A 410 -23.19 -8.85 -22.19
C GLN A 410 -23.76 -7.43 -22.36
N SER A 411 -24.47 -6.96 -21.36
CA SER A 411 -24.92 -5.56 -21.28
C SER A 411 -23.73 -4.64 -21.05
N SER A 412 -23.87 -3.37 -21.40
CA SER A 412 -22.93 -2.31 -21.01
C SER A 412 -22.71 -2.29 -19.50
N GLY A 413 -21.60 -1.69 -19.07
CA GLY A 413 -21.23 -1.57 -17.66
C GLY A 413 -19.88 -2.18 -17.35
N TYR A 414 -19.49 -2.13 -16.09
CA TYR A 414 -18.27 -2.68 -15.54
C TYR A 414 -18.42 -4.18 -15.30
N LYS A 415 -17.43 -4.97 -15.66
CA LYS A 415 -17.50 -6.42 -15.68
C LYS A 415 -16.27 -7.08 -15.09
N SER A 416 -16.45 -8.26 -14.52
CA SER A 416 -15.35 -9.08 -14.03
C SER A 416 -15.50 -10.53 -14.44
N VAL A 417 -14.37 -11.25 -14.52
CA VAL A 417 -14.35 -12.71 -14.69
C VAL A 417 -13.10 -13.28 -14.03
N GLN A 418 -13.26 -14.38 -13.31
CA GLN A 418 -12.14 -15.08 -12.67
C GLN A 418 -11.55 -16.17 -13.55
N TRP A 419 -10.25 -16.35 -13.46
CA TRP A 419 -9.53 -17.50 -14.00
C TRP A 419 -8.77 -18.23 -12.90
N ASN A 420 -9.02 -19.52 -12.76
CA ASN A 420 -8.45 -20.41 -11.75
C ASN A 420 -7.28 -21.27 -12.28
N ALA A 421 -6.49 -20.72 -13.20
CA ALA A 421 -5.34 -21.39 -13.84
C ALA A 421 -5.67 -22.77 -14.45
N THR A 422 -6.83 -22.91 -15.08
CA THR A 422 -7.22 -24.15 -15.77
C THR A 422 -7.35 -23.98 -17.27
N ASN A 423 -7.10 -25.05 -18.01
CA ASN A 423 -7.37 -25.11 -19.45
C ASN A 423 -8.87 -25.37 -19.72
N LYS A 424 -9.26 -25.46 -21.03
CA LYS A 424 -10.64 -25.73 -21.46
C LYS A 424 -11.23 -27.03 -20.94
N GLN A 425 -10.41 -28.00 -20.51
CA GLN A 425 -10.80 -29.25 -19.92
C GLN A 425 -10.89 -29.23 -18.39
N GLY A 426 -10.68 -28.03 -17.77
CA GLY A 426 -10.66 -27.86 -16.32
C GLY A 426 -9.39 -28.42 -15.66
N GLN A 427 -8.33 -28.72 -16.42
CA GLN A 427 -7.09 -29.24 -15.88
C GLN A 427 -6.15 -28.06 -15.54
N PRO A 428 -5.43 -28.10 -14.39
CA PRO A 428 -4.47 -27.08 -14.04
C PRO A 428 -3.38 -26.89 -15.12
N VAL A 429 -3.00 -25.65 -15.36
CA VAL A 429 -1.90 -25.32 -16.27
C VAL A 429 -0.60 -25.10 -15.50
N SER A 430 0.54 -25.09 -16.18
CA SER A 430 1.86 -24.93 -15.56
C SER A 430 2.07 -23.46 -15.16
N ALA A 431 2.85 -23.24 -14.10
CA ALA A 431 3.39 -21.93 -13.77
C ALA A 431 4.08 -21.31 -14.98
N GLY A 432 3.94 -19.99 -15.14
CA GLY A 432 4.52 -19.28 -16.27
C GLY A 432 3.75 -18.03 -16.67
N VAL A 433 4.17 -17.43 -17.78
CA VAL A 433 3.55 -16.23 -18.34
C VAL A 433 2.43 -16.62 -19.29
N TYR A 434 1.28 -15.96 -19.14
CA TYR A 434 0.10 -16.08 -19.98
C TYR A 434 -0.32 -14.72 -20.52
N LEU A 435 -1.01 -14.71 -21.64
CA LEU A 435 -1.65 -13.51 -22.18
C LEU A 435 -3.16 -13.69 -22.11
N TYR A 436 -3.87 -12.62 -21.83
CA TYR A 436 -5.33 -12.58 -21.95
C TYR A 436 -5.74 -11.45 -22.88
N THR A 437 -6.72 -11.76 -23.73
CA THR A 437 -7.22 -10.81 -24.72
C THR A 437 -8.73 -10.68 -24.58
N ILE A 438 -9.21 -9.44 -24.50
CA ILE A 438 -10.62 -9.13 -24.73
C ILE A 438 -10.84 -8.75 -26.18
N GLN A 439 -11.97 -9.18 -26.72
CA GLN A 439 -12.55 -8.73 -27.98
C GLN A 439 -14.01 -8.38 -27.74
N ALA A 440 -14.38 -7.09 -27.94
CA ALA A 440 -15.74 -6.60 -27.85
C ALA A 440 -16.00 -5.65 -29.04
N GLY A 441 -16.81 -6.08 -30.02
CA GLY A 441 -16.95 -5.37 -31.27
C GLY A 441 -15.60 -5.23 -31.99
N GLU A 442 -15.23 -3.99 -32.32
CA GLU A 442 -13.94 -3.66 -32.92
C GLU A 442 -12.82 -3.46 -31.88
N PHE A 443 -13.17 -3.29 -30.62
CA PHE A 443 -12.19 -3.15 -29.52
C PHE A 443 -11.47 -4.47 -29.30
N ARG A 444 -10.14 -4.38 -29.22
CA ARG A 444 -9.28 -5.51 -28.85
C ARG A 444 -8.10 -5.03 -28.04
N GLN A 445 -7.93 -5.62 -26.86
CA GLN A 445 -6.79 -5.34 -25.99
C GLN A 445 -6.22 -6.65 -25.42
N THR A 446 -4.90 -6.70 -25.27
CA THR A 446 -4.17 -7.86 -24.71
C THR A 446 -3.29 -7.39 -23.57
N LYS A 447 -3.29 -8.13 -22.47
CA LYS A 447 -2.39 -7.92 -21.33
C LYS A 447 -1.68 -9.22 -20.94
N LYS A 448 -0.67 -9.09 -20.10
CA LYS A 448 0.19 -10.18 -19.62
C LYS A 448 -0.15 -10.47 -18.15
N MET A 449 -0.12 -11.74 -17.76
CA MET A 449 -0.23 -12.21 -16.38
C MET A 449 0.78 -13.30 -16.07
N VAL A 450 1.11 -13.48 -14.80
CA VAL A 450 2.12 -14.43 -14.32
C VAL A 450 1.47 -15.36 -13.29
N LEU A 451 1.41 -16.66 -13.62
CA LEU A 451 0.97 -17.71 -12.71
C LEU A 451 2.17 -18.23 -11.92
N LEU A 452 2.10 -18.17 -10.61
CA LEU A 452 3.03 -18.83 -9.69
C LEU A 452 2.67 -20.31 -9.55
N LYS A 453 3.50 -21.06 -8.84
CA LYS A 453 3.32 -22.50 -8.67
C LYS A 453 2.76 -22.82 -7.29
#